data_8f716b41ad95d18d5b7a566e3fd0f58d
#
_entry.id   8f716b41ad95d18d5b7a566e3fd0f58d
#
_cell.length_a   1.000
_cell.length_b   1.000
_cell.length_c   1.000
_cell.angle_alpha   90.00
_cell.angle_beta   90.00
_cell.angle_gamma   90.00
#
_symmetry.space_group_name_H-M   'P 1'
#
loop_
_entity.id
_entity.type
_entity.pdbx_description
1 polymer ?
#
loop_
_entity_poly.entity_id
_entity_poly.type
_entity_poly.pdbx_seq_one_letter_code
_entity_poly.pdbx_strand_id
1 'polypeptide(L)'
;FLTAAGIVTKLIGFFYRIFLSRTFHEESLGIFGLLGPVMMLVHAVCASGIQNAITRFVAASKKDKSAEAYGYLFTGIAISAFLSGAMAYLIFHHAPYIAIQFIGERRCIPLLRICALSFPLATLHSCINGFFYGLKRAAIPAWSMIIEQSCRVVTVYILCRLSVQAGLNISLSYICVGLLAGESVSYTHLRAHETEAD
;
A
#
# COMPACT_ATOMS: atom_id res chain seq x y z
N PHE A 1 20.83 0.71 -8.79
CA PHE A 1 20.06 1.60 -7.90
C PHE A 1 18.80 0.91 -7.36
N LEU A 2 17.94 0.34 -8.22
CA LEU A 2 16.70 -0.34 -7.82
C LEU A 2 16.94 -1.50 -6.84
N THR A 3 17.97 -2.31 -7.11
CA THR A 3 18.36 -3.42 -6.24
C THR A 3 18.81 -2.93 -4.86
N ALA A 4 19.59 -1.85 -4.80
CA ALA A 4 20.04 -1.26 -3.55
C ALA A 4 18.84 -0.72 -2.74
N ALA A 5 17.92 0.00 -3.38
CA ALA A 5 16.69 0.47 -2.75
C ALA A 5 15.84 -0.69 -2.22
N GLY A 6 15.71 -1.77 -2.98
CA GLY A 6 15.03 -2.99 -2.54
C GLY A 6 15.68 -3.64 -1.31
N ILE A 7 17.00 -3.67 -1.22
CA ILE A 7 17.73 -4.17 -0.04
C ILE A 7 17.44 -3.28 1.17
N VAL A 8 17.57 -1.95 1.02
CA VAL A 8 17.29 -0.99 2.09
C VAL A 8 15.85 -1.15 2.60
N THR A 9 14.88 -1.24 1.71
CA THR A 9 13.46 -1.43 2.08
C THR A 9 13.25 -2.75 2.84
N LYS A 10 13.91 -3.84 2.43
CA LYS A 10 13.84 -5.13 3.14
C LYS A 10 14.49 -5.06 4.52
N LEU A 11 15.60 -4.34 4.68
CA LEU A 11 16.23 -4.12 5.97
C LEU A 11 15.33 -3.32 6.91
N ILE A 12 14.73 -2.22 6.43
CA ILE A 12 13.75 -1.45 7.20
C ILE A 12 12.59 -2.37 7.62
N GLY A 13 12.05 -3.17 6.71
CA GLY A 13 10.97 -4.12 7.00
C GLY A 13 11.37 -5.19 8.02
N PHE A 14 12.62 -5.66 8.00
CA PHE A 14 13.14 -6.61 8.98
C PHE A 14 13.18 -5.98 10.39
N PHE A 15 13.76 -4.80 10.54
CA PHE A 15 13.78 -4.10 11.83
C PHE A 15 12.38 -3.72 12.31
N TYR A 16 11.49 -3.38 11.40
CA TYR A 16 10.08 -3.14 11.72
C TYR A 16 9.41 -4.39 12.30
N ARG A 17 9.65 -5.57 11.74
CA ARG A 17 9.11 -6.83 12.29
C ARG A 17 9.65 -7.13 13.68
N ILE A 18 10.93 -6.87 13.94
CA ILE A 18 11.52 -7.00 15.28
C ILE A 18 10.84 -6.03 16.25
N PHE A 19 10.64 -4.78 15.84
CA PHE A 19 9.94 -3.79 16.65
C PHE A 19 8.51 -4.24 16.98
N LEU A 20 7.76 -4.72 15.97
CA LEU A 20 6.41 -5.23 16.18
C LEU A 20 6.37 -6.43 17.14
N SER A 21 7.28 -7.39 16.99
CA SER A 21 7.33 -8.59 17.84
C SER A 21 7.68 -8.29 19.29
N ARG A 22 8.37 -7.18 19.56
CA ARG A 22 8.67 -6.72 20.92
C ARG A 22 7.57 -5.85 21.53
N THR A 23 6.74 -5.23 20.69
CA THR A 23 5.71 -4.27 21.12
C THR A 23 4.34 -4.93 21.25
N PHE A 24 4.03 -5.87 20.39
CA PHE A 24 2.75 -6.59 20.35
C PHE A 24 2.93 -8.03 20.79
N HIS A 25 1.89 -8.60 21.44
CA HIS A 25 1.88 -10.02 21.80
C HIS A 25 1.84 -10.89 20.54
N GLU A 26 2.43 -12.08 20.60
CA GLU A 26 2.49 -13.03 19.48
C GLU A 26 1.12 -13.34 18.89
N GLU A 27 0.12 -13.54 19.75
CA GLU A 27 -1.27 -13.75 19.33
C GLU A 27 -1.81 -12.60 18.47
N SER A 28 -1.51 -11.37 18.87
CA SER A 28 -1.91 -10.17 18.14
C SER A 28 -1.28 -10.08 16.75
N LEU A 29 -0.01 -10.42 16.64
CA LEU A 29 0.68 -10.46 15.34
C LEU A 29 0.16 -11.60 14.46
N GLY A 30 -0.20 -12.72 15.06
CA GLY A 30 -0.87 -13.85 14.38
C GLY A 30 -2.18 -13.38 13.74
N ILE A 31 -3.02 -12.66 14.50
CA ILE A 31 -4.29 -12.10 13.99
C ILE A 31 -4.05 -11.13 12.82
N PHE A 32 -3.06 -10.24 12.93
CA PHE A 32 -2.70 -9.36 11.81
C PHE A 32 -2.23 -10.15 10.59
N GLY A 33 -1.49 -11.25 10.80
CA GLY A 33 -1.04 -12.14 9.74
C GLY A 33 -2.17 -12.77 8.92
N LEU A 34 -3.32 -13.03 9.56
CA LEU A 34 -4.51 -13.59 8.88
C LEU A 34 -5.12 -12.64 7.84
N LEU A 35 -4.82 -11.34 7.91
CA LEU A 35 -5.25 -10.38 6.89
C LEU A 35 -4.44 -10.49 5.60
N GLY A 36 -3.22 -11.02 5.68
CA GLY A 36 -2.27 -11.09 4.57
C GLY A 36 -2.85 -11.67 3.28
N PRO A 37 -3.46 -12.87 3.28
CA PRO A 37 -4.06 -13.47 2.09
C PRO A 37 -5.15 -12.60 1.45
N VAL A 38 -6.00 -11.95 2.25
CA VAL A 38 -7.06 -11.06 1.76
C VAL A 38 -6.45 -9.84 1.07
N MET A 39 -5.44 -9.23 1.71
CA MET A 39 -4.74 -8.07 1.15
C MET A 39 -3.99 -8.42 -0.14
N MET A 40 -3.33 -9.58 -0.18
CA MET A 40 -2.64 -10.06 -1.38
C MET A 40 -3.59 -10.31 -2.54
N LEU A 41 -4.75 -10.91 -2.28
CA LEU A 41 -5.77 -11.16 -3.29
C LEU A 41 -6.28 -9.85 -3.91
N VAL A 42 -6.65 -8.88 -3.06
CA VAL A 42 -7.13 -7.56 -3.53
C VAL A 42 -6.05 -6.83 -4.34
N HIS A 43 -4.81 -6.84 -3.87
CA HIS A 43 -3.70 -6.23 -4.59
C HIS A 43 -3.45 -6.91 -5.94
N ALA A 44 -3.51 -8.24 -6.01
CA ALA A 44 -3.35 -8.98 -7.25
C ALA A 44 -4.41 -8.61 -8.29
N VAL A 45 -5.67 -8.52 -7.85
CA VAL A 45 -6.80 -8.22 -8.74
C VAL A 45 -6.84 -6.75 -9.15
N CYS A 46 -6.65 -5.83 -8.19
CA CYS A 46 -6.91 -4.40 -8.43
C CYS A 46 -5.67 -3.62 -8.88
N ALA A 47 -4.45 -4.08 -8.57
CA ALA A 47 -3.24 -3.31 -8.78
C ALA A 47 -2.26 -3.97 -9.77
N SER A 48 -1.81 -5.20 -9.52
CA SER A 48 -0.66 -5.77 -10.23
C SER A 48 -0.89 -5.95 -11.73
N GLY A 49 -2.09 -6.37 -12.14
CA GLY A 49 -2.45 -6.52 -13.56
C GLY A 49 -2.44 -5.18 -14.29
N ILE A 50 -3.05 -4.16 -13.69
CA ILE A 50 -3.17 -2.81 -14.28
C ILE A 50 -1.81 -2.13 -14.31
N GLN A 51 -1.02 -2.22 -13.25
CA GLN A 51 0.36 -1.73 -13.21
C GLN A 51 1.21 -2.29 -14.35
N ASN A 52 1.16 -3.61 -14.56
CA ASN A 52 1.91 -4.27 -15.62
C ASN A 52 1.43 -3.84 -17.01
N ALA A 53 0.12 -3.67 -17.20
CA ALA A 53 -0.45 -3.16 -18.45
C ALA A 53 0.04 -1.74 -18.74
N ILE A 54 -0.07 -0.82 -17.77
CA ILE A 54 0.45 0.56 -17.90
C ILE A 54 1.93 0.54 -18.29
N THR A 55 2.75 -0.23 -17.55
CA THR A 55 4.19 -0.33 -17.82
C THR A 55 4.47 -0.75 -19.26
N ARG A 56 3.75 -1.73 -19.78
CA ARG A 56 3.93 -2.23 -21.16
C ARG A 56 3.49 -1.21 -22.20
N PHE A 57 2.31 -0.61 -22.05
CA PHE A 57 1.78 0.36 -23.01
C PHE A 57 2.61 1.63 -23.04
N VAL A 58 3.02 2.15 -21.89
CA VAL A 58 3.91 3.32 -21.79
C VAL A 58 5.28 3.02 -22.41
N ALA A 59 5.85 1.84 -22.14
CA ALA A 59 7.14 1.44 -22.75
C ALA A 59 7.06 1.25 -24.28
N ALA A 60 5.89 0.89 -24.81
CA ALA A 60 5.65 0.73 -26.25
C ALA A 60 5.33 2.05 -26.96
N SER A 61 4.92 3.11 -26.23
CA SER A 61 4.62 4.41 -26.81
C SER A 61 5.90 5.07 -27.36
N LYS A 62 5.77 5.76 -28.50
CA LYS A 62 6.91 6.46 -29.13
C LYS A 62 7.28 7.70 -28.31
N LYS A 63 8.59 8.04 -28.24
CA LYS A 63 9.13 9.17 -27.47
C LYS A 63 8.47 10.53 -27.79
N ASP A 64 7.95 10.71 -28.99
CA ASP A 64 7.29 11.96 -29.43
C ASP A 64 5.81 12.06 -29.04
N LYS A 65 5.25 11.03 -28.35
CA LYS A 65 3.82 10.97 -28.02
C LYS A 65 3.61 10.88 -26.50
N SER A 66 4.11 11.84 -25.76
CA SER A 66 3.87 11.96 -24.31
C SER A 66 2.37 11.92 -23.97
N ALA A 67 1.51 12.54 -24.78
CA ALA A 67 0.05 12.51 -24.59
C ALA A 67 -0.54 11.08 -24.60
N GLU A 68 -0.02 10.15 -25.41
CA GLU A 68 -0.46 8.75 -25.39
C GLU A 68 -0.08 8.05 -24.06
N ALA A 69 1.12 8.30 -23.57
CA ALA A 69 1.59 7.71 -22.31
C ALA A 69 0.73 8.15 -21.12
N TYR A 70 0.37 9.43 -21.05
CA TYR A 70 -0.56 9.95 -20.05
C TYR A 70 -1.98 9.39 -20.24
N GLY A 71 -2.43 9.19 -21.48
CA GLY A 71 -3.71 8.55 -21.77
C GLY A 71 -3.79 7.14 -21.15
N TYR A 72 -2.74 6.33 -21.26
CA TYR A 72 -2.68 5.00 -20.63
C TYR A 72 -2.67 5.09 -19.11
N LEU A 73 -1.96 6.07 -18.53
CA LEU A 73 -1.96 6.30 -17.09
C LEU A 73 -3.36 6.65 -16.58
N PHE A 74 -4.02 7.67 -17.17
CA PHE A 74 -5.35 8.10 -16.74
C PHE A 74 -6.41 7.01 -16.89
N THR A 75 -6.37 6.24 -17.99
CA THR A 75 -7.26 5.09 -18.19
C THR A 75 -7.01 4.02 -17.12
N GLY A 76 -5.74 3.70 -16.85
CA GLY A 76 -5.38 2.75 -15.81
C GLY A 76 -5.81 3.22 -14.41
N ILE A 77 -5.62 4.50 -14.08
CA ILE A 77 -6.09 5.10 -12.82
C ILE A 77 -7.62 4.99 -12.70
N ALA A 78 -8.38 5.32 -13.75
CA ALA A 78 -9.84 5.26 -13.71
C ALA A 78 -10.35 3.83 -13.46
N ILE A 79 -9.82 2.85 -14.19
CA ILE A 79 -10.17 1.43 -14.02
C ILE A 79 -9.78 0.94 -12.62
N SER A 80 -8.56 1.25 -12.19
CA SER A 80 -8.03 0.83 -10.89
C SER A 80 -8.80 1.45 -9.73
N ALA A 81 -9.14 2.74 -9.81
CA ALA A 81 -9.92 3.45 -8.81
C ALA A 81 -11.34 2.87 -8.69
N PHE A 82 -11.99 2.57 -9.81
CA PHE A 82 -13.31 1.93 -9.81
C PHE A 82 -13.25 0.53 -9.17
N LEU A 83 -12.30 -0.31 -9.61
CA LEU A 83 -12.17 -1.68 -9.13
C LEU A 83 -11.79 -1.74 -7.66
N SER A 84 -10.80 -0.94 -7.24
CA SER A 84 -10.36 -0.90 -5.84
C SER A 84 -11.39 -0.24 -4.93
N GLY A 85 -12.12 0.76 -5.41
CA GLY A 85 -13.24 1.36 -4.68
C GLY A 85 -14.37 0.35 -4.45
N ALA A 86 -14.74 -0.42 -5.48
CA ALA A 86 -15.72 -1.48 -5.36
C ALA A 86 -15.27 -2.57 -4.37
N MET A 87 -14.01 -3.02 -4.47
CA MET A 87 -13.45 -4.02 -3.53
C MET A 87 -13.35 -3.48 -2.11
N ALA A 88 -12.95 -2.22 -1.93
CA ALA A 88 -12.91 -1.57 -0.63
C ALA A 88 -14.31 -1.49 0.00
N TYR A 89 -15.32 -1.11 -0.78
CA TYR A 89 -16.71 -1.08 -0.35
C TYR A 89 -17.20 -2.48 0.06
N LEU A 90 -16.96 -3.49 -0.77
CA LEU A 90 -17.36 -4.87 -0.49
C LEU A 90 -16.71 -5.39 0.79
N ILE A 91 -15.40 -5.21 0.95
CA ILE A 91 -14.68 -5.67 2.14
C ILE A 91 -15.11 -4.90 3.37
N PHE A 92 -15.28 -3.59 3.28
CA PHE A 92 -15.72 -2.76 4.40
C PHE A 92 -17.11 -3.17 4.90
N HIS A 93 -18.04 -3.40 3.97
CA HIS A 93 -19.43 -3.76 4.29
C HIS A 93 -19.55 -5.21 4.77
N HIS A 94 -18.84 -6.13 4.10
CA HIS A 94 -18.87 -7.56 4.45
C HIS A 94 -17.75 -7.98 5.41
N ALA A 95 -17.03 -7.04 6.05
CA ALA A 95 -15.97 -7.34 7.01
C ALA A 95 -16.38 -8.33 8.10
N PRO A 96 -17.60 -8.25 8.71
CA PRO A 96 -18.02 -9.24 9.70
C PRO A 96 -18.13 -10.66 9.13
N TYR A 97 -18.68 -10.78 7.91
CA TYR A 97 -18.82 -12.07 7.23
C TYR A 97 -17.45 -12.67 6.86
N ILE A 98 -16.57 -11.86 6.28
CA ILE A 98 -15.21 -12.28 5.92
C ILE A 98 -14.42 -12.70 7.17
N ALA A 99 -14.46 -11.91 8.23
CA ALA A 99 -13.74 -12.19 9.45
C ALA A 99 -14.21 -13.47 10.15
N ILE A 100 -15.52 -13.72 10.20
CA ILE A 100 -16.09 -14.86 10.95
C ILE A 100 -16.08 -16.14 10.12
N GLN A 101 -16.49 -16.06 8.83
CA GLN A 101 -16.70 -17.27 8.01
C GLN A 101 -15.43 -17.71 7.27
N PHE A 102 -14.58 -16.78 6.81
CA PHE A 102 -13.37 -17.15 6.08
C PHE A 102 -12.12 -17.14 6.95
N ILE A 103 -11.97 -16.13 7.84
CA ILE A 103 -10.79 -16.02 8.69
C ILE A 103 -10.96 -16.79 9.98
N GLY A 104 -12.18 -16.87 10.51
CA GLY A 104 -12.48 -17.53 11.80
C GLY A 104 -12.14 -16.68 13.03
N GLU A 105 -11.81 -15.38 12.87
CA GLU A 105 -11.38 -14.51 13.96
C GLU A 105 -12.10 -13.16 13.95
N ARG A 106 -12.95 -12.94 14.96
CA ARG A 106 -13.79 -11.76 15.10
C ARG A 106 -13.00 -10.44 15.23
N ARG A 107 -11.83 -10.51 15.85
CA ARG A 107 -10.93 -9.36 16.06
C ARG A 107 -10.37 -8.78 14.75
N CYS A 108 -10.46 -9.51 13.63
CA CYS A 108 -10.10 -9.02 12.30
C CYS A 108 -11.09 -7.99 11.72
N ILE A 109 -12.33 -7.88 12.23
CA ILE A 109 -13.35 -6.98 11.68
C ILE A 109 -12.87 -5.52 11.59
N PRO A 110 -12.44 -4.87 12.70
CA PRO A 110 -11.98 -3.49 12.64
C PRO A 110 -10.72 -3.35 11.76
N LEU A 111 -9.85 -4.33 11.77
CA LEU A 111 -8.62 -4.32 10.98
C LEU A 111 -8.93 -4.38 9.48
N LEU A 112 -9.85 -5.25 9.05
CA LEU A 112 -10.30 -5.33 7.66
C LEU A 112 -10.91 -4.02 7.17
N ARG A 113 -11.70 -3.34 8.01
CA ARG A 113 -12.29 -2.06 7.67
C ARG A 113 -11.24 -0.97 7.45
N ILE A 114 -10.24 -0.89 8.30
CA ILE A 114 -9.14 0.07 8.15
C ILE A 114 -8.32 -0.27 6.90
N CYS A 115 -7.96 -1.53 6.70
CA CYS A 115 -7.22 -1.99 5.53
C CYS A 115 -7.99 -1.77 4.22
N ALA A 116 -9.32 -1.89 4.23
CA ALA A 116 -10.13 -1.61 3.05
C ALA A 116 -9.95 -0.18 2.53
N LEU A 117 -9.77 0.80 3.43
CA LEU A 117 -9.51 2.19 3.05
C LEU A 117 -8.14 2.41 2.40
N SER A 118 -7.16 1.51 2.63
CA SER A 118 -5.84 1.62 2.01
C SER A 118 -5.82 1.12 0.55
N PHE A 119 -6.78 0.28 0.13
CA PHE A 119 -6.74 -0.30 -1.22
C PHE A 119 -6.80 0.73 -2.36
N PRO A 120 -7.69 1.73 -2.36
CA PRO A 120 -7.70 2.74 -3.41
C PRO A 120 -6.37 3.50 -3.51
N LEU A 121 -5.75 3.84 -2.38
CA LEU A 121 -4.47 4.55 -2.35
C LEU A 121 -3.34 3.65 -2.88
N ALA A 122 -3.27 2.40 -2.43
CA ALA A 122 -2.26 1.44 -2.88
C ALA A 122 -2.36 1.15 -4.38
N THR A 123 -3.58 1.08 -4.93
CA THR A 123 -3.77 0.83 -6.36
C THR A 123 -3.41 2.06 -7.21
N LEU A 124 -3.75 3.26 -6.77
CA LEU A 124 -3.32 4.50 -7.43
C LEU A 124 -1.80 4.65 -7.43
N HIS A 125 -1.17 4.39 -6.28
CA HIS A 125 0.27 4.34 -6.14
C HIS A 125 0.90 3.33 -7.13
N SER A 126 0.33 2.13 -7.25
CA SER A 126 0.79 1.11 -8.20
C SER A 126 0.68 1.56 -9.65
N CYS A 127 -0.38 2.28 -10.05
CA CYS A 127 -0.54 2.82 -11.40
C CYS A 127 0.58 3.82 -11.74
N ILE A 128 0.88 4.75 -10.82
CA ILE A 128 1.94 5.75 -11.01
C ILE A 128 3.32 5.06 -11.08
N ASN A 129 3.57 4.07 -10.22
CA ASN A 129 4.79 3.26 -10.30
C ASN A 129 4.92 2.57 -11.66
N GLY A 130 3.82 1.98 -12.18
CA GLY A 130 3.79 1.37 -13.52
C GLY A 130 4.15 2.34 -14.62
N PHE A 131 3.67 3.58 -14.54
CA PHE A 131 4.00 4.64 -15.48
C PHE A 131 5.49 4.98 -15.47
N PHE A 132 6.09 5.22 -14.31
CA PHE A 132 7.53 5.51 -14.20
C PHE A 132 8.41 4.32 -14.62
N TYR A 133 7.99 3.09 -14.37
CA TYR A 133 8.68 1.90 -14.88
C TYR A 133 8.63 1.85 -16.42
N GLY A 134 7.48 2.16 -17.01
CA GLY A 134 7.34 2.27 -18.47
C GLY A 134 8.24 3.33 -19.09
N LEU A 135 8.40 4.46 -18.42
CA LEU A 135 9.32 5.55 -18.81
C LEU A 135 10.80 5.23 -18.56
N LYS A 136 11.12 4.04 -18.01
CA LYS A 136 12.47 3.64 -17.58
C LYS A 136 13.08 4.53 -16.49
N ARG A 137 12.24 5.26 -15.75
CA ARG A 137 12.65 6.12 -14.62
C ARG A 137 12.46 5.40 -13.28
N ALA A 138 13.08 4.23 -13.12
CA ALA A 138 12.93 3.37 -11.95
C ALA A 138 13.46 3.96 -10.61
N ALA A 139 14.18 5.08 -10.67
CA ALA A 139 14.65 5.77 -9.46
C ALA A 139 13.48 6.34 -8.63
N ILE A 140 12.46 6.88 -9.27
CA ILE A 140 11.31 7.51 -8.60
C ILE A 140 10.50 6.47 -7.78
N PRO A 141 10.04 5.34 -8.36
CA PRO A 141 9.44 4.28 -7.57
C PRO A 141 10.32 3.72 -6.45
N ALA A 142 11.64 3.65 -6.68
CA ALA A 142 12.56 3.14 -5.67
C ALA A 142 12.63 4.05 -4.43
N TRP A 143 12.67 5.37 -4.60
CA TRP A 143 12.58 6.32 -3.49
C TRP A 143 11.22 6.28 -2.80
N SER A 144 10.15 6.17 -3.58
CA SER A 144 8.79 6.05 -3.04
C SER A 144 8.64 4.83 -2.11
N MET A 145 9.20 3.68 -2.47
CA MET A 145 9.21 2.48 -1.61
C MET A 145 9.92 2.71 -0.28
N ILE A 146 11.06 3.43 -0.27
CA ILE A 146 11.81 3.74 0.96
C ILE A 146 11.00 4.70 1.84
N ILE A 147 10.43 5.75 1.25
CA ILE A 147 9.61 6.75 1.95
C ILE A 147 8.39 6.10 2.56
N GLU A 148 7.66 5.28 1.78
CA GLU A 148 6.49 4.53 2.23
C GLU A 148 6.81 3.68 3.47
N GLN A 149 7.87 2.87 3.37
CA GLN A 149 8.25 1.97 4.45
C GLN A 149 8.70 2.74 5.70
N SER A 150 9.45 3.81 5.51
CA SER A 150 9.90 4.67 6.61
C SER A 150 8.71 5.36 7.30
N CYS A 151 7.78 5.92 6.51
CA CYS A 151 6.58 6.55 7.03
C CYS A 151 5.70 5.58 7.82
N ARG A 152 5.53 4.35 7.32
CA ARG A 152 4.81 3.26 8.00
C ARG A 152 5.41 2.98 9.39
N VAL A 153 6.73 2.80 9.46
CA VAL A 153 7.44 2.53 10.72
C VAL A 153 7.30 3.69 11.70
N VAL A 154 7.54 4.91 11.24
CA VAL A 154 7.46 6.12 12.07
C VAL A 154 6.05 6.33 12.62
N THR A 155 5.02 6.16 11.78
CA THR A 155 3.62 6.31 12.20
C THR A 155 3.26 5.32 13.31
N VAL A 156 3.58 4.05 13.13
CA VAL A 156 3.28 3.02 14.15
C VAL A 156 4.07 3.28 15.44
N TYR A 157 5.34 3.66 15.32
CA TYR A 157 6.17 4.00 16.48
C TYR A 157 5.58 5.16 17.29
N ILE A 158 5.17 6.26 16.61
CA ILE A 158 4.56 7.42 17.25
C ILE A 158 3.25 7.04 17.95
N LEU A 159 2.36 6.29 17.27
CA LEU A 159 1.09 5.86 17.83
C LEU A 159 1.27 5.00 19.08
N CYS A 160 2.22 4.05 19.04
CA CYS A 160 2.55 3.22 20.20
C CYS A 160 3.09 4.06 21.36
N ARG A 161 3.97 5.01 21.10
CA ARG A 161 4.54 5.89 22.14
C ARG A 161 3.47 6.77 22.77
N LEU A 162 2.61 7.40 21.97
CA LEU A 162 1.50 8.23 22.47
C LEU A 162 0.52 7.42 23.33
N SER A 163 0.20 6.19 22.92
CA SER A 163 -0.69 5.33 23.70
C SER A 163 -0.10 4.95 25.05
N VAL A 164 1.20 4.62 25.09
CA VAL A 164 1.89 4.33 26.35
C VAL A 164 1.90 5.56 27.26
N GLN A 165 2.17 6.75 26.73
CA GLN A 165 2.16 8.00 27.51
C GLN A 165 0.75 8.34 28.04
N ALA A 166 -0.29 8.01 27.28
CA ALA A 166 -1.68 8.21 27.68
C ALA A 166 -2.23 7.12 28.61
N GLY A 167 -1.43 6.11 28.96
CA GLY A 167 -1.87 4.96 29.77
C GLY A 167 -2.89 4.07 29.05
N LEU A 168 -2.95 4.12 27.71
CA LEU A 168 -3.86 3.33 26.89
C LEU A 168 -3.19 2.04 26.43
N ASN A 169 -4.01 1.00 26.22
CA ASN A 169 -3.53 -0.24 25.63
C ASN A 169 -3.16 -0.05 24.16
N ILE A 170 -2.04 -0.65 23.74
CA ILE A 170 -1.58 -0.62 22.37
C ILE A 170 -2.55 -1.45 21.50
N SER A 171 -3.12 -0.82 20.47
CA SER A 171 -4.08 -1.45 19.56
C SER A 171 -3.41 -1.96 18.28
N LEU A 172 -3.81 -3.15 17.83
CA LEU A 172 -3.43 -3.72 16.53
C LEU A 172 -3.80 -2.80 15.35
N SER A 173 -4.84 -1.99 15.50
CA SER A 173 -5.27 -1.02 14.49
C SER A 173 -4.16 -0.04 14.10
N TYR A 174 -3.17 0.20 14.97
CA TYR A 174 -2.03 1.09 14.66
C TYR A 174 -1.18 0.58 13.51
N ILE A 175 -1.07 -0.75 13.34
CA ILE A 175 -0.36 -1.36 12.21
C ILE A 175 -1.10 -1.05 10.91
N CYS A 176 -2.43 -1.17 10.90
CA CYS A 176 -3.27 -0.85 9.74
C CYS A 176 -3.27 0.66 9.42
N VAL A 177 -3.27 1.53 10.45
CA VAL A 177 -3.15 2.99 10.26
C VAL A 177 -1.77 3.35 9.71
N GLY A 178 -0.71 2.69 10.17
CA GLY A 178 0.63 2.87 9.61
C GLY A 178 0.72 2.47 8.14
N LEU A 179 0.04 1.40 7.74
CA LEU A 179 -0.08 0.99 6.35
C LEU A 179 -0.77 2.09 5.51
N LEU A 180 -1.91 2.59 5.98
CA LEU A 180 -2.66 3.65 5.31
C LEU A 180 -1.84 4.94 5.19
N ALA A 181 -1.13 5.34 6.25
CA ALA A 181 -0.28 6.53 6.24
C ALA A 181 0.89 6.37 5.24
N GLY A 182 1.55 5.20 5.21
CA GLY A 182 2.62 4.92 4.26
C GLY A 182 2.16 5.06 2.81
N GLU A 183 1.03 4.45 2.45
CA GLU A 183 0.44 4.56 1.11
C GLU A 183 0.06 6.00 0.76
N SER A 184 -0.52 6.75 1.70
CA SER A 184 -0.92 8.14 1.48
C SER A 184 0.27 9.05 1.17
N VAL A 185 1.35 8.93 1.94
CA VAL A 185 2.58 9.73 1.74
C VAL A 185 3.28 9.33 0.46
N SER A 186 3.37 8.05 0.16
CA SER A 186 3.97 7.55 -1.07
C SER A 186 3.21 8.06 -2.31
N TYR A 187 1.88 8.02 -2.28
CA TYR A 187 1.04 8.57 -3.36
C TYR A 187 1.29 10.07 -3.57
N THR A 188 1.31 10.88 -2.51
CA THR A 188 1.54 12.33 -2.62
C THR A 188 2.93 12.65 -3.15
N HIS A 189 3.96 11.92 -2.72
CA HIS A 189 5.33 12.07 -3.20
C HIS A 189 5.45 11.75 -4.70
N LEU A 190 4.85 10.65 -5.16
CA LEU A 190 4.86 10.27 -6.56
C LEU A 190 4.10 11.26 -7.45
N ARG A 191 2.97 11.76 -6.98
CA ARG A 191 2.17 12.76 -7.69
C ARG A 191 2.94 14.08 -7.86
N ALA A 192 3.72 14.50 -6.87
CA ALA A 192 4.56 15.68 -6.97
C ALA A 192 5.60 15.53 -8.10
N HIS A 193 6.23 14.36 -8.24
CA HIS A 193 7.18 14.10 -9.33
C HIS A 193 6.51 13.94 -10.71
N GLU A 194 5.24 13.56 -10.77
CA GLU A 194 4.46 13.54 -12.02
C GLU A 194 4.26 14.97 -12.55
N THR A 195 3.91 15.91 -11.67
CA THR A 195 3.69 17.32 -12.03
C THR A 195 4.99 18.07 -12.37
N GLU A 196 6.15 17.62 -11.88
CA GLU A 196 7.45 18.19 -12.26
C GLU A 196 7.98 17.62 -13.60
N ALA A 197 7.41 16.54 -14.10
CA ALA A 197 7.83 15.92 -15.35
C ALA A 197 7.18 16.54 -16.59
N ASP A 198 6.19 17.40 -16.40
CA ASP A 198 5.54 18.25 -17.42
C ASP A 198 6.29 19.57 -17.61
#